data_d78d15695469f47a5f0e8bc4b8cf592b
#
_entry.id   d78d15695469f47a5f0e8bc4b8cf592b
#
_cell.length_a   1.000
_cell.length_b   1.000
_cell.length_c   1.000
_cell.angle_alpha   90.00
_cell.angle_beta   90.00
_cell.angle_gamma   90.00
#
_symmetry.space_group_name_H-M   'P 1'
#
loop_
_entity.id
_entity.type
_entity.pdbx_description
1 polymer ?
#
loop_
_entity_poly.entity_id
_entity_poly.type
_entity_poly.pdbx_seq_one_letter_code
_entity_poly.pdbx_strand_id
1 'polypeptide(L)'
;RDCLLSRGLGDVYKRQMQPFQIMEQPIRVAVAQRQIIENFAKQGDCVIVGRAADVILKDYDPLNIFVYADKDSKIERCQRRAPQGEHLTPREIESHMKQIDRNRAQHHQMYSDSKWGDKGSYDLCINTTKRFVKDIVPSIAKFCEDWFNSHG
;
A
#
# COMPACT_ATOMS: atom_id res chain seq x y z
N ARG A 1 -14.28 36.38 22.14
CA ARG A 1 -15.31 35.75 23.00
C ARG A 1 -15.63 34.30 22.59
N ASP A 2 -15.05 33.76 21.53
CA ASP A 2 -15.42 32.43 20.97
C ASP A 2 -14.44 31.30 21.23
N CYS A 3 -13.42 31.53 22.07
CA CYS A 3 -12.36 30.55 22.31
C CYS A 3 -12.59 29.59 23.50
N LEU A 4 -13.66 29.76 24.27
CA LEU A 4 -13.91 28.96 25.48
C LEU A 4 -14.92 27.81 25.27
N LEU A 5 -15.70 27.82 24.19
CA LEU A 5 -16.70 26.76 23.94
C LEU A 5 -16.13 25.55 23.17
N SER A 6 -15.02 25.73 22.42
CA SER A 6 -14.43 24.65 21.67
C SER A 6 -13.57 23.67 22.47
N ARG A 7 -13.05 24.09 23.64
CA ARG A 7 -12.23 23.22 24.52
C ARG A 7 -13.05 22.22 25.34
N GLY A 8 -14.29 22.54 25.65
CA GLY A 8 -15.15 21.67 26.46
C GLY A 8 -15.77 20.50 25.68
N LEU A 9 -16.11 20.70 24.42
CA LEU A 9 -16.75 19.66 23.60
C LEU A 9 -15.78 18.56 23.17
N GLY A 10 -14.51 18.87 22.93
CA GLY A 10 -13.49 17.89 22.54
C GLY A 10 -13.17 16.89 23.66
N ASP A 11 -13.17 17.35 24.92
CA ASP A 11 -12.88 16.48 26.07
C ASP A 11 -14.07 15.63 26.49
N VAL A 12 -15.30 16.13 26.30
CA VAL A 12 -16.53 15.37 26.55
C VAL A 12 -16.66 14.23 25.50
N TYR A 13 -16.33 14.48 24.25
CA TYR A 13 -16.34 13.45 23.19
C TYR A 13 -15.29 12.36 23.42
N LYS A 14 -14.09 12.71 23.86
CA LYS A 14 -13.04 11.74 24.22
C LYS A 14 -13.38 10.88 25.43
N ARG A 15 -14.18 11.38 26.37
CA ARG A 15 -14.60 10.62 27.54
C ARG A 15 -15.79 9.69 27.28
N GLN A 16 -16.57 9.92 26.21
CA GLN A 16 -17.73 9.09 25.86
C GLN A 16 -17.42 7.99 24.86
N MET A 17 -16.26 8.01 24.19
CA MET A 17 -15.85 6.87 23.36
C MET A 17 -15.42 5.71 24.26
N GLN A 18 -16.31 4.75 24.42
CA GLN A 18 -15.99 3.50 25.09
C GLN A 18 -14.84 2.79 24.38
N PRO A 19 -13.92 2.10 25.07
CA PRO A 19 -12.83 1.37 24.45
C PRO A 19 -13.27 0.45 23.30
N PHE A 20 -14.48 -0.07 23.37
CA PHE A 20 -15.11 -0.92 22.37
C PHE A 20 -15.35 -0.18 21.02
N GLN A 21 -15.80 1.08 21.06
CA GLN A 21 -16.02 1.87 19.83
C GLN A 21 -14.72 2.26 19.12
N ILE A 22 -13.62 2.41 19.86
CA ILE A 22 -12.30 2.72 19.28
C ILE A 22 -11.76 1.51 18.52
N MET A 23 -12.05 0.28 18.94
CA MET A 23 -11.65 -0.95 18.26
C MET A 23 -12.55 -1.32 17.07
N GLU A 24 -13.81 -0.90 17.05
CA GLU A 24 -14.73 -1.18 15.93
C GLU A 24 -14.37 -0.41 14.64
N GLN A 25 -13.89 0.81 14.74
CA GLN A 25 -13.58 1.66 13.59
C GLN A 25 -12.55 1.04 12.62
N PRO A 26 -11.38 0.56 13.06
CA PRO A 26 -10.41 -0.07 12.19
C PRO A 26 -10.94 -1.34 11.52
N ILE A 27 -11.73 -2.15 12.26
CA ILE A 27 -12.32 -3.38 11.74
C ILE A 27 -13.36 -3.06 10.66
N ARG A 28 -14.22 -2.09 10.88
CA ARG A 28 -15.24 -1.66 9.90
C ARG A 28 -14.58 -1.12 8.62
N VAL A 29 -13.50 -0.35 8.75
CA VAL A 29 -12.72 0.13 7.60
C VAL A 29 -12.09 -1.03 6.84
N ALA A 30 -11.51 -2.01 7.52
CA ALA A 30 -10.91 -3.19 6.90
C ALA A 30 -11.96 -4.03 6.14
N VAL A 31 -13.13 -4.25 6.73
CA VAL A 31 -14.25 -4.97 6.07
C VAL A 31 -14.74 -4.22 4.83
N ALA A 32 -14.99 -2.91 4.94
CA ALA A 32 -15.42 -2.09 3.81
C ALA A 32 -14.36 -2.09 2.67
N GLN A 33 -13.09 -1.97 3.03
CA GLN A 33 -11.99 -2.03 2.07
C GLN A 33 -11.92 -3.39 1.35
N ARG A 34 -12.07 -4.50 2.07
CA ARG A 34 -12.14 -5.84 1.49
C ARG A 34 -13.29 -5.95 0.48
N GLN A 35 -14.49 -5.51 0.86
CA GLN A 35 -15.66 -5.54 -0.04
C GLN A 35 -15.43 -4.73 -1.33
N ILE A 36 -14.81 -3.55 -1.23
CA ILE A 36 -14.49 -2.72 -2.40
C ILE A 36 -13.50 -3.46 -3.32
N ILE A 37 -12.46 -4.07 -2.78
CA ILE A 37 -11.44 -4.82 -3.54
C ILE A 37 -12.08 -6.01 -4.26
N GLU A 38 -12.88 -6.81 -3.56
CA GLU A 38 -13.62 -7.94 -4.14
C GLU A 38 -14.61 -7.51 -5.22
N ASN A 39 -15.27 -6.35 -5.03
CA ASN A 39 -16.17 -5.81 -6.03
C ASN A 39 -15.46 -5.38 -7.32
N PHE A 40 -14.27 -4.79 -7.21
CA PHE A 40 -13.46 -4.48 -8.40
C PHE A 40 -13.07 -5.75 -9.17
N ALA A 41 -12.63 -6.79 -8.48
CA ALA A 41 -12.29 -8.05 -9.13
C ALA A 41 -13.49 -8.72 -9.82
N LYS A 42 -14.70 -8.58 -9.26
CA LYS A 42 -15.94 -9.10 -9.88
C LYS A 42 -16.40 -8.32 -11.11
N GLN A 43 -16.03 -7.05 -11.24
CA GLN A 43 -16.41 -6.20 -12.35
C GLN A 43 -15.58 -6.44 -13.63
N GLY A 44 -14.45 -7.13 -13.52
CA GLY A 44 -13.55 -7.44 -14.64
C GLY A 44 -12.11 -7.05 -14.38
N ASP A 45 -11.34 -6.87 -15.44
CA ASP A 45 -9.91 -6.61 -15.38
C ASP A 45 -9.61 -5.34 -14.59
N CYS A 46 -8.76 -5.46 -13.58
CA CYS A 46 -8.38 -4.35 -12.73
C CYS A 46 -6.93 -4.46 -12.24
N VAL A 47 -6.32 -3.32 -11.93
CA VAL A 47 -5.01 -3.24 -11.29
C VAL A 47 -5.17 -2.63 -9.91
N ILE A 48 -4.83 -3.39 -8.87
CA ILE A 48 -4.94 -2.96 -7.48
C ILE A 48 -3.54 -2.81 -6.89
N VAL A 49 -3.27 -1.66 -6.26
CA VAL A 49 -1.96 -1.35 -5.69
C VAL A 49 -1.98 -1.44 -4.17
N GLY A 50 -1.31 -2.44 -3.63
CA GLY A 50 -1.18 -2.69 -2.20
C GLY A 50 -2.47 -3.15 -1.53
N ARG A 51 -2.70 -2.72 -0.28
CA ARG A 51 -3.91 -3.04 0.52
C ARG A 51 -4.12 -4.52 0.81
N ALA A 52 -3.04 -5.32 0.78
CA ALA A 52 -3.10 -6.78 0.90
C ALA A 52 -4.07 -7.43 -0.12
N ALA A 53 -4.20 -6.83 -1.33
CA ALA A 53 -5.07 -7.33 -2.37
C ALA A 53 -4.64 -8.72 -2.85
N ASP A 54 -3.36 -9.03 -2.84
CA ASP A 54 -2.76 -10.33 -3.06
C ASP A 54 -3.35 -11.43 -2.16
N VAL A 55 -3.62 -11.09 -0.90
CA VAL A 55 -4.23 -12.01 0.07
C VAL A 55 -5.76 -12.03 -0.06
N ILE A 56 -6.38 -10.85 -0.19
CA ILE A 56 -7.84 -10.70 -0.27
C ILE A 56 -8.39 -11.41 -1.51
N LEU A 57 -7.69 -11.31 -2.63
CA LEU A 57 -8.11 -11.86 -3.93
C LEU A 57 -7.49 -13.22 -4.25
N LYS A 58 -6.95 -13.93 -3.27
CA LYS A 58 -6.30 -15.23 -3.48
C LYS A 58 -7.17 -16.22 -4.28
N ASP A 59 -8.48 -16.22 -4.04
CA ASP A 59 -9.43 -17.13 -4.70
C ASP A 59 -9.77 -16.71 -6.15
N TYR A 60 -9.29 -15.54 -6.59
CA TYR A 60 -9.44 -15.01 -7.94
C TYR A 60 -8.19 -15.25 -8.82
N ASP A 61 -7.18 -15.92 -8.30
CA ASP A 61 -5.91 -16.22 -8.97
C ASP A 61 -5.25 -14.96 -9.60
N PRO A 62 -4.98 -13.90 -8.82
CA PRO A 62 -4.43 -12.67 -9.34
C PRO A 62 -2.96 -12.83 -9.69
N LEU A 63 -2.48 -12.14 -10.71
CA LEU A 63 -1.05 -11.98 -10.98
C LEU A 63 -0.44 -11.03 -9.93
N ASN A 64 0.34 -11.56 -9.01
CA ASN A 64 0.97 -10.82 -7.92
C ASN A 64 2.36 -10.30 -8.31
N ILE A 65 2.50 -8.99 -8.40
CA ILE A 65 3.75 -8.34 -8.79
C ILE A 65 4.35 -7.56 -7.63
N PHE A 66 5.59 -7.84 -7.25
CA PHE A 66 6.34 -7.10 -6.25
C PHE A 66 7.44 -6.24 -6.87
N VAL A 67 7.34 -4.91 -6.69
CA VAL A 67 8.30 -3.95 -7.25
C VAL A 67 9.18 -3.41 -6.12
N TYR A 68 10.51 -3.54 -6.28
CA TYR A 68 11.47 -3.08 -5.29
C TYR A 68 12.67 -2.36 -5.91
N ALA A 69 13.44 -1.68 -5.09
CA ALA A 69 14.72 -1.09 -5.46
C ALA A 69 15.61 -0.97 -4.22
N ASP A 70 16.91 -0.73 -4.43
CA ASP A 70 17.81 -0.37 -3.36
C ASP A 70 17.44 0.99 -2.71
N LYS A 71 18.01 1.24 -1.56
CA LYS A 71 17.74 2.44 -0.77
C LYS A 71 18.10 3.71 -1.53
N ASP A 72 19.27 3.73 -2.15
CA ASP A 72 19.82 4.94 -2.79
C ASP A 72 19.00 5.33 -4.01
N SER A 73 18.61 4.36 -4.85
CA SER A 73 17.70 4.59 -5.99
C SER A 73 16.32 5.08 -5.54
N LYS A 74 15.82 4.61 -4.40
CA LYS A 74 14.55 5.10 -3.83
C LYS A 74 14.69 6.56 -3.37
N ILE A 75 15.76 6.91 -2.65
CA ILE A 75 16.03 8.27 -2.17
C ILE A 75 16.13 9.23 -3.36
N GLU A 76 16.94 8.89 -4.37
CA GLU A 76 17.12 9.70 -5.58
C GLU A 76 15.77 9.95 -6.29
N ARG A 77 14.91 8.95 -6.40
CA ARG A 77 13.57 9.10 -6.98
C ARG A 77 12.68 10.03 -6.15
N CYS A 78 12.71 9.94 -4.84
CA CYS A 78 11.96 10.83 -3.96
C CYS A 78 12.41 12.28 -4.12
N GLN A 79 13.73 12.54 -4.12
CA GLN A 79 14.28 13.88 -4.34
C GLN A 79 13.88 14.46 -5.70
N ARG A 80 13.94 13.65 -6.77
CA ARG A 80 13.57 14.08 -8.13
C ARG A 80 12.10 14.42 -8.27
N ARG A 81 11.22 13.81 -7.45
CA ARG A 81 9.76 13.99 -7.47
C ARG A 81 9.25 14.98 -6.43
N ALA A 82 10.13 15.48 -5.56
CA ALA A 82 9.76 16.47 -4.55
C ALA A 82 9.18 17.72 -5.20
N PRO A 83 8.10 18.29 -4.66
CA PRO A 83 7.55 19.57 -5.13
C PRO A 83 8.61 20.68 -5.01
N GLN A 84 8.49 21.70 -5.87
CA GLN A 84 9.35 22.88 -5.79
C GLN A 84 9.20 23.53 -4.41
N GLY A 85 10.33 23.70 -3.70
CA GLY A 85 10.38 24.29 -2.35
C GLY A 85 10.37 23.29 -1.20
N GLU A 86 10.18 22.01 -1.44
CA GLU A 86 10.32 20.96 -0.43
C GLU A 86 11.72 20.33 -0.49
N HIS A 87 12.57 20.66 0.50
CA HIS A 87 13.94 20.18 0.60
C HIS A 87 14.09 19.19 1.75
N LEU A 88 13.66 17.95 1.53
CA LEU A 88 13.93 16.88 2.47
C LEU A 88 15.37 16.37 2.31
N THR A 89 16.07 16.23 3.42
CA THR A 89 17.38 15.59 3.43
C THR A 89 17.29 14.09 3.11
N PRO A 90 18.34 13.46 2.57
CA PRO A 90 18.35 12.01 2.34
C PRO A 90 18.00 11.20 3.58
N ARG A 91 18.39 11.68 4.78
CA ARG A 91 18.10 11.02 6.07
C ARG A 91 16.61 11.07 6.43
N GLU A 92 15.96 12.20 6.17
CA GLU A 92 14.50 12.35 6.38
C GLU A 92 13.72 11.49 5.40
N ILE A 93 14.12 11.47 4.13
CA ILE A 93 13.51 10.59 3.11
C ILE A 93 13.66 9.13 3.53
N GLU A 94 14.84 8.69 3.97
CA GLU A 94 15.07 7.32 4.43
C GLU A 94 14.18 6.97 5.63
N SER A 95 14.02 7.89 6.59
CA SER A 95 13.15 7.71 7.75
C SER A 95 11.69 7.53 7.34
N HIS A 96 11.20 8.39 6.45
CA HIS A 96 9.84 8.29 5.92
C HIS A 96 9.61 6.99 5.14
N MET A 97 10.55 6.60 4.28
CA MET A 97 10.48 5.34 3.55
C MET A 97 10.39 4.13 4.49
N LYS A 98 11.24 4.07 5.52
CA LYS A 98 11.20 3.00 6.53
C LYS A 98 9.86 2.96 7.27
N GLN A 99 9.28 4.12 7.56
CA GLN A 99 7.98 4.18 8.21
C GLN A 99 6.86 3.68 7.29
N ILE A 100 6.87 4.09 6.01
CA ILE A 100 5.90 3.65 5.00
C ILE A 100 5.99 2.14 4.79
N ASP A 101 7.19 1.59 4.64
CA ASP A 101 7.40 0.16 4.43
C ASP A 101 7.00 -0.65 5.67
N ARG A 102 7.23 -0.12 6.89
CA ARG A 102 6.74 -0.70 8.15
C ARG A 102 5.22 -0.75 8.21
N ASN A 103 4.56 0.35 7.84
CA ASN A 103 3.10 0.42 7.82
C ASN A 103 2.50 -0.57 6.79
N ARG A 104 3.14 -0.74 5.64
CA ARG A 104 2.74 -1.73 4.62
C ARG A 104 2.87 -3.16 5.14
N ALA A 105 4.01 -3.47 5.79
CA ALA A 105 4.23 -4.79 6.38
C ALA A 105 3.21 -5.10 7.49
N GLN A 106 2.95 -4.14 8.38
CA GLN A 106 1.93 -4.29 9.44
C GLN A 106 0.53 -4.49 8.85
N HIS A 107 0.17 -3.70 7.82
CA HIS A 107 -1.12 -3.87 7.17
C HIS A 107 -1.25 -5.24 6.51
N HIS A 108 -0.22 -5.74 5.83
CA HIS A 108 -0.22 -7.06 5.22
C HIS A 108 -0.37 -8.19 6.26
N GLN A 109 0.30 -8.08 7.40
CA GLN A 109 0.20 -9.03 8.52
C GLN A 109 -1.20 -9.12 9.14
N MET A 110 -2.07 -8.13 8.94
CA MET A 110 -3.48 -8.20 9.37
C MET A 110 -4.28 -9.23 8.56
N TYR A 111 -3.82 -9.61 7.38
CA TYR A 111 -4.52 -10.49 6.44
C TYR A 111 -3.77 -11.79 6.15
N SER A 112 -2.47 -11.88 6.45
CA SER A 112 -1.61 -13.00 6.12
C SER A 112 -0.51 -13.22 7.16
N ASP A 113 -0.18 -14.48 7.40
CA ASP A 113 0.99 -14.87 8.20
C ASP A 113 2.30 -14.77 7.39
N SER A 114 2.23 -14.61 6.06
CA SER A 114 3.40 -14.43 5.22
C SER A 114 4.03 -13.06 5.43
N LYS A 115 5.35 -13.01 5.30
CA LYS A 115 6.07 -11.73 5.43
C LYS A 115 5.90 -10.89 4.18
N TRP A 116 5.48 -9.63 4.34
CA TRP A 116 5.42 -8.68 3.23
C TRP A 116 6.77 -8.56 2.51
N GLY A 117 6.76 -8.71 1.18
CA GLY A 117 7.98 -8.69 0.35
C GLY A 117 8.73 -10.02 0.33
N ASP A 118 8.17 -11.10 0.86
CA ASP A 118 8.70 -12.44 0.64
C ASP A 118 8.51 -12.83 -0.83
N LYS A 119 9.63 -13.13 -1.50
CA LYS A 119 9.63 -13.45 -2.94
C LYS A 119 8.75 -14.65 -3.29
N GLY A 120 8.60 -15.60 -2.37
CA GLY A 120 7.76 -16.77 -2.57
C GLY A 120 6.25 -16.48 -2.60
N SER A 121 5.84 -15.26 -2.25
CA SER A 121 4.44 -14.83 -2.26
C SER A 121 4.04 -14.04 -3.52
N TYR A 122 4.95 -13.91 -4.49
CA TYR A 122 4.71 -13.11 -5.71
C TYR A 122 5.12 -13.90 -6.95
N ASP A 123 4.35 -13.75 -8.02
CA ASP A 123 4.60 -14.39 -9.32
C ASP A 123 5.72 -13.69 -10.09
N LEU A 124 5.86 -12.36 -9.89
CA LEU A 124 6.90 -11.56 -10.51
C LEU A 124 7.51 -10.57 -9.52
N CYS A 125 8.83 -10.60 -9.35
CA CYS A 125 9.57 -9.64 -8.54
C CYS A 125 10.46 -8.75 -9.43
N ILE A 126 10.19 -7.44 -9.45
CA ILE A 126 10.86 -6.48 -10.34
C ILE A 126 11.84 -5.62 -9.56
N ASN A 127 13.13 -5.76 -9.84
CA ASN A 127 14.16 -4.88 -9.32
C ASN A 127 14.32 -3.65 -10.22
N THR A 128 13.96 -2.48 -9.70
CA THR A 128 14.05 -1.20 -10.40
C THR A 128 15.26 -0.36 -9.99
N THR A 129 16.26 -0.95 -9.33
CA THR A 129 17.50 -0.28 -8.93
C THR A 129 18.22 0.29 -10.15
N LYS A 130 18.58 1.59 -10.10
CA LYS A 130 19.28 2.31 -11.16
C LYS A 130 18.59 2.25 -12.54
N ARG A 131 17.27 2.05 -12.59
CA ARG A 131 16.50 1.99 -13.84
C ARG A 131 15.38 3.02 -13.85
N PHE A 132 15.07 3.53 -15.03
CA PHE A 132 13.84 4.29 -15.21
C PHE A 132 12.67 3.29 -15.30
N VAL A 133 11.68 3.46 -14.41
CA VAL A 133 10.53 2.57 -14.35
C VAL A 133 9.76 2.52 -15.67
N LYS A 134 9.68 3.67 -16.38
CA LYS A 134 9.00 3.76 -17.67
C LYS A 134 9.58 2.84 -18.75
N ASP A 135 10.89 2.60 -18.71
CA ASP A 135 11.58 1.80 -19.75
C ASP A 135 11.26 0.30 -19.65
N ILE A 136 10.86 -0.15 -18.45
CA ILE A 136 10.52 -1.57 -18.24
C ILE A 136 9.02 -1.85 -18.37
N VAL A 137 8.18 -0.82 -18.43
CA VAL A 137 6.71 -0.99 -18.53
C VAL A 137 6.29 -1.82 -19.74
N PRO A 138 6.82 -1.62 -20.97
CA PRO A 138 6.42 -2.44 -22.12
C PRO A 138 6.69 -3.94 -21.93
N SER A 139 7.84 -4.28 -21.33
CA SER A 139 8.19 -5.67 -21.04
C SER A 139 7.28 -6.31 -19.98
N ILE A 140 6.88 -5.52 -18.96
CA ILE A 140 5.95 -5.98 -17.94
C ILE A 140 4.55 -6.18 -18.54
N ALA A 141 4.08 -5.25 -19.37
CA ALA A 141 2.79 -5.38 -20.04
C ALA A 141 2.75 -6.66 -20.89
N LYS A 142 3.81 -6.93 -21.67
CA LYS A 142 3.90 -8.16 -22.46
C LYS A 142 3.90 -9.41 -21.58
N PHE A 143 4.61 -9.40 -20.46
CA PHE A 143 4.58 -10.50 -19.50
C PHE A 143 3.15 -10.74 -18.96
N CYS A 144 2.42 -9.69 -18.59
CA CYS A 144 1.04 -9.81 -18.12
C CYS A 144 0.12 -10.42 -19.19
N GLU A 145 0.23 -9.98 -20.47
CA GLU A 145 -0.52 -10.55 -21.57
C GLU A 145 -0.24 -12.05 -21.73
N ASP A 146 1.04 -12.44 -21.74
CA ASP A 146 1.45 -13.83 -21.91
C ASP A 146 1.01 -14.69 -20.70
N TRP A 147 1.08 -14.13 -19.49
CA TRP A 147 0.60 -14.79 -18.27
C TRP A 147 -0.88 -15.15 -18.35
N PHE A 148 -1.75 -14.19 -18.62
CA PHE A 148 -3.19 -14.44 -18.69
C PHE A 148 -3.58 -15.29 -19.89
N ASN A 149 -2.88 -15.21 -21.02
CA ASN A 149 -3.11 -16.08 -22.16
C ASN A 149 -2.72 -17.54 -21.90
N SER A 150 -1.82 -17.80 -20.97
CA SER A 150 -1.36 -19.16 -20.63
C SER A 150 -2.14 -19.81 -19.48
N HIS A 151 -2.90 -19.03 -18.71
CA HIS A 151 -3.67 -19.47 -17.55
C HIS A 151 -5.20 -19.41 -17.78
N GLY A 152 -5.64 -18.99 -18.97
CA GLY A 152 -7.03 -18.92 -19.38
C GLY A 152 -7.58 -20.18 -20.03
#